data_315e56cd5105966696ae3c45af7eae06
#
_entry.id   315e56cd5105966696ae3c45af7eae06
#
_cell.length_a   1.000
_cell.length_b   1.000
_cell.length_c   1.000
_cell.angle_alpha   90.00
_cell.angle_beta   90.00
_cell.angle_gamma   90.00
#
_symmetry.space_group_name_H-M   'P 1'
#
loop_
_entity.id
_entity.type
_entity.pdbx_description
1 polymer ?
#
loop_
_entity_poly.entity_id
_entity_poly.type
_entity_poly.pdbx_seq_one_letter_code
_entity_poly.pdbx_strand_id
1 'polypeptide(L)' 'VLQVANTGDRPVQVGSHYHFAETNPGLTFDRDAALGHRLDIAAGTAVRFEPGQTREVRLVPFAGGRVVYG' A
#
# COMPACT_ATOMS: atom_id res chain seq x y z
N VAL A 1 -11.01 -2.03 -3.39
CA VAL A 1 -9.90 -1.65 -4.27
C VAL A 1 -9.54 -0.19 -4.08
N LEU A 2 -8.31 0.13 -4.33
CA LEU A 2 -7.79 1.47 -4.10
C LEU A 2 -6.92 1.87 -5.27
N GLN A 3 -7.08 3.10 -5.74
CA GLN A 3 -6.23 3.64 -6.77
C GLN A 3 -5.01 4.29 -6.13
N VAL A 4 -3.84 3.92 -6.60
CA VAL A 4 -2.58 4.41 -6.06
C VAL A 4 -1.73 4.96 -7.20
N ALA A 5 -1.31 6.20 -7.07
CA ALA A 5 -0.46 6.83 -8.06
C ALA A 5 0.91 7.13 -7.47
N ASN A 6 1.95 6.82 -8.22
CA ASN A 6 3.29 7.24 -7.82
C ASN A 6 3.56 8.60 -8.45
N THR A 7 3.48 9.64 -7.64
CA THR A 7 3.70 11.01 -8.12
C THR A 7 5.13 11.48 -7.87
N GLY A 8 5.98 10.62 -7.33
CA GLY A 8 7.39 10.94 -7.14
C GLY A 8 8.18 10.65 -8.40
N ASP A 9 9.49 10.74 -8.29
CA ASP A 9 10.38 10.51 -9.41
C ASP A 9 11.16 9.20 -9.31
N ARG A 10 10.81 8.36 -8.34
CA ARG A 10 11.48 7.08 -8.11
C ARG A 10 10.48 5.96 -7.95
N PRO A 11 10.85 4.73 -8.31
CA PRO A 11 9.96 3.59 -8.03
C PRO A 11 9.81 3.38 -6.53
N VAL A 12 8.65 2.90 -6.13
CA VAL A 12 8.37 2.55 -4.74
C VAL A 12 7.88 1.12 -4.70
N GLN A 13 8.44 0.33 -3.80
CA GLN A 13 8.05 -1.06 -3.65
C GLN A 13 7.46 -1.26 -2.26
N VAL A 14 6.31 -1.92 -2.20
CA VAL A 14 5.59 -2.12 -0.94
C VAL A 14 5.40 -3.60 -0.71
N GLY A 15 5.85 -4.10 0.42
CA GLY A 15 5.74 -5.50 0.76
C GLY A 15 4.36 -5.89 1.25
N SER A 16 4.09 -7.18 1.24
CA SER A 16 2.77 -7.73 1.57
C SER A 16 2.32 -7.44 2.99
N HIS A 17 3.26 -7.31 3.91
CA HIS A 17 2.91 -7.12 5.32
C HIS A 17 3.07 -5.69 5.79
N TYR A 18 3.35 -4.77 4.90
CA TYR A 18 3.52 -3.38 5.28
C TYR A 18 2.17 -2.71 5.48
N HIS A 19 2.05 -1.87 6.50
CA HIS A 19 0.81 -1.12 6.73
C HIS A 19 0.67 -0.08 5.62
N PHE A 20 -0.25 -0.28 4.72
CA PHE A 20 -0.27 0.48 3.48
C PHE A 20 -0.44 1.98 3.69
N ALA A 21 -1.19 2.39 4.71
CA ALA A 21 -1.40 3.82 4.98
C ALA A 21 -0.12 4.56 5.33
N GLU A 22 0.94 3.83 5.69
CA GLU A 22 2.21 4.45 6.09
C GLU A 22 3.29 4.35 5.03
N THR A 23 2.92 4.02 3.82
CA THR A 23 3.90 3.91 2.75
C THR A 23 4.46 5.27 2.35
N ASN A 24 5.44 5.20 1.48
CA ASN A 24 6.21 6.34 0.98
C ASN A 24 5.30 7.51 0.57
N PRO A 25 5.61 8.74 0.98
CA PRO A 25 4.79 9.89 0.60
C PRO A 25 4.75 10.18 -0.89
N GLY A 26 5.64 9.57 -1.68
CA GLY A 26 5.54 9.66 -3.12
C GLY A 26 4.35 8.95 -3.71
N LEU A 27 3.68 8.09 -2.94
CA LEU A 27 2.46 7.44 -3.39
C LEU A 27 1.26 8.28 -2.96
N THR A 28 0.37 8.53 -3.89
CA THR A 28 -0.85 9.31 -3.65
C THR A 28 -2.04 8.38 -3.68
N PHE A 29 -2.78 8.34 -2.60
CA PHE A 29 -3.99 7.52 -2.48
C PHE A 29 -4.76 7.97 -1.24
N ASP A 30 -5.95 7.41 -1.05
CA ASP A 30 -6.76 7.72 0.12
C ASP A 30 -6.19 6.98 1.33
N ARG A 31 -5.40 7.66 2.11
CA ARG A 31 -4.71 7.03 3.24
C ARG A 31 -5.67 6.62 4.35
N ASP A 32 -6.78 7.35 4.51
CA ASP A 32 -7.77 6.97 5.50
C ASP A 32 -8.42 5.64 5.13
N ALA A 33 -8.68 5.42 3.86
CA ALA A 33 -9.25 4.16 3.41
C ALA A 33 -8.29 2.99 3.61
N ALA A 34 -6.99 3.27 3.66
CA ALA A 34 -5.97 2.23 3.82
C ALA A 34 -5.60 1.96 5.28
N LEU A 35 -6.16 2.71 6.23
CA LEU A 35 -5.81 2.50 7.62
C LEU A 35 -6.17 1.07 8.06
N GLY A 36 -5.23 0.42 8.72
CA GLY A 36 -5.44 -0.94 9.22
C GLY A 36 -5.43 -2.01 8.13
N HIS A 37 -4.96 -1.67 6.94
CA HIS A 37 -4.97 -2.60 5.81
C HIS A 37 -3.57 -2.83 5.26
N ARG A 38 -3.41 -3.95 4.57
CA ARG A 38 -2.21 -4.30 3.84
C ARG A 38 -2.59 -4.76 2.45
N LEU A 39 -1.61 -4.86 1.57
CA LEU A 39 -1.88 -5.36 0.23
C LEU A 39 -2.35 -6.81 0.27
N ASP A 40 -3.36 -7.11 -0.54
CA ASP A 40 -3.87 -8.47 -0.68
C ASP A 40 -3.04 -9.18 -1.74
N ILE A 41 -1.83 -9.55 -1.36
CA ILE A 41 -0.91 -10.27 -2.23
C ILE A 41 -0.27 -11.38 -1.41
N ALA A 42 0.36 -12.31 -2.08
CA ALA A 42 0.96 -13.46 -1.41
C ALA A 42 2.02 -13.00 -0.39
N ALA A 43 2.04 -13.65 0.75
CA ALA A 43 2.99 -13.33 1.80
C ALA A 43 4.42 -13.40 1.26
N GLY A 44 5.20 -12.41 1.61
CA GLY A 44 6.59 -12.34 1.17
C GLY A 44 6.79 -11.72 -0.20
N THR A 45 5.73 -11.33 -0.87
CA THR A 45 5.85 -10.65 -2.16
C THR A 45 5.67 -9.14 -2.00
N ALA A 46 5.81 -8.40 -3.08
CA ALA A 46 5.72 -6.96 -3.06
C ALA A 46 5.16 -6.45 -4.39
N VAL A 47 4.60 -5.25 -4.35
CA VAL A 47 4.14 -4.56 -5.55
C VAL A 47 5.03 -3.35 -5.78
N ARG A 48 5.47 -3.17 -7.03
CA ARG A 48 6.30 -2.05 -7.40
C ARG A 48 5.45 -1.02 -8.13
N PHE A 49 5.57 0.23 -7.70
CA PHE A 49 4.88 1.35 -8.32
C PHE A 49 5.90 2.22 -9.05
N GLU A 50 5.80 2.28 -10.36
CA GLU A 50 6.74 3.06 -11.16
C GLU A 50 6.36 4.54 -11.15
N PRO A 51 7.32 5.45 -11.31
CA PRO A 51 7.01 6.88 -11.35
C PRO A 51 6.00 7.18 -12.45
N GLY A 52 5.02 8.00 -12.12
CA GLY A 52 3.99 8.38 -13.08
C GLY A 52 2.92 7.33 -13.32
N GLN A 53 3.03 6.18 -12.68
CA GLN A 53 2.07 5.09 -12.89
C GLN A 53 0.96 5.18 -11.87
N THR A 54 -0.27 4.90 -12.33
CA THR A 54 -1.41 4.73 -11.43
C THR A 54 -1.83 3.27 -11.51
N ARG A 55 -1.97 2.64 -10.36
CA ARG A 55 -2.37 1.24 -10.28
C ARG A 55 -3.53 1.09 -9.32
N GLU A 56 -4.40 0.14 -9.64
CA GLU A 56 -5.46 -0.25 -8.72
C GLU A 56 -4.97 -1.44 -7.92
N VAL A 57 -5.12 -1.37 -6.61
CA VAL A 57 -4.69 -2.46 -5.73
C VAL A 57 -5.84 -2.88 -4.84
N ARG A 58 -5.77 -4.11 -4.36
CA ARG A 58 -6.72 -4.62 -3.39
C ARG A 58 -6.05 -4.67 -2.03
N LEU A 59 -6.76 -4.23 -1.01
CA LEU A 59 -6.27 -4.26 0.35
C LEU A 59 -7.12 -5.19 1.19
N VAL A 60 -6.52 -5.75 2.23
CA VAL A 60 -7.25 -6.56 3.21
C VAL A 60 -6.89 -6.06 4.60
N PRO A 61 -7.80 -6.20 5.57
CA PRO A 61 -7.48 -5.84 6.94
C PRO A 61 -6.36 -6.70 7.48
N PHE A 62 -5.56 -6.13 8.38
CA PHE A 62 -4.59 -6.94 9.10
C PHE A 62 -5.33 -8.00 9.88
N ALA A 63 -4.92 -9.25 9.71
CA ALA A 63 -5.60 -10.33 10.38
C ALA A 63 -5.36 -10.28 11.87
N GLY A 64 -6.37 -10.71 12.59
CA GLY A 64 -6.24 -10.87 14.02
C GLY A 64 -6.24 -9.60 14.77
N GLY A 65 -5.25 -8.93 14.74
CA GLY A 65 -5.14 -7.86 15.59
C GLY A 65 -5.80 -6.65 15.23
N ARG A 66 -5.96 -6.47 14.08
CA ARG A 66 -6.47 -5.35 13.71
C ARG A 66 -5.94 -4.29 14.42
N VAL A 67 -5.23 -4.43 15.28
CA VAL A 67 -4.65 -3.35 16.01
C VAL A 67 -3.33 -3.07 15.42
N VAL A 68 -3.19 -1.93 14.89
CA VAL A 68 -1.95 -1.56 14.27
C VAL A 68 -1.27 -0.59 15.18
N TYR A 69 -0.14 -0.94 15.67
CA TYR A 69 0.54 -0.08 16.54
C TYR A 69 1.61 0.66 15.86
N GLY A 70 1.51 0.96 14.85
CA GLY A 70 2.46 1.86 14.25
C GLY A 70 3.70 1.30 13.85
#